data_1d889a721d341a0549d7cc5b5b84e7e9
#
_entry.id   1d889a721d341a0549d7cc5b5b84e7e9
#
_cell.length_a   1.000
_cell.length_b   1.000
_cell.length_c   1.000
_cell.angle_alpha   90.00
_cell.angle_beta   90.00
_cell.angle_gamma   90.00
#
_symmetry.space_group_name_H-M   'P 1'
#
loop_
_entity.id
_entity.type
_entity.pdbx_description
1 polymer ?
#
loop_
_entity_poly.entity_id
_entity_poly.type
_entity_poly.pdbx_seq_one_letter_code
_entity_poly.pdbx_strand_id
1 'polypeptide(L)'
;MTMSASRRFALLDWAARHQAWILEDDYDSEFRYVSRPVGSLQGIDAGDRVIYMGTFSKALFPAVRVGYVVVPPPLWTRFLESRFAFDIFAPTLYQRSLAEFLKTGHFARHLRRMRSAYLERRDALLRGLDRHCGDLVEVHNSDAGLHVTVLLREGLDDQEVAARLGRRGLAAVPLSNCYVGPVRRQGLLLGFGCAQPQRLHAATRILGDVLRERV
;
A
#
# COMPACT_ATOMS: atom_id res chain seq x y z
N MET A 1 5.45 3.49 -5.85
CA MET A 1 5.97 4.79 -6.38
C MET A 1 4.87 5.83 -6.24
N THR A 2 5.15 6.98 -5.64
CA THR A 2 4.14 8.06 -5.49
C THR A 2 4.17 8.97 -6.72
N MET A 3 3.00 9.35 -7.22
CA MET A 3 2.87 10.26 -8.35
C MET A 3 3.38 11.66 -7.97
N SER A 4 4.24 12.26 -8.80
CA SER A 4 4.76 13.64 -8.60
C SER A 4 3.65 14.69 -8.72
N ALA A 5 3.86 15.86 -8.13
CA ALA A 5 2.89 16.97 -8.21
C ALA A 5 2.57 17.36 -9.66
N SER A 6 3.58 17.46 -10.54
CA SER A 6 3.39 17.78 -11.97
C SER A 6 2.51 16.75 -12.67
N ARG A 7 2.69 15.46 -12.40
CA ARG A 7 1.84 14.40 -12.98
C ARG A 7 0.42 14.44 -12.45
N ARG A 8 0.21 14.83 -11.17
CA ARG A 8 -1.13 15.00 -10.58
C ARG A 8 -1.89 16.10 -11.30
N PHE A 9 -1.28 17.27 -11.49
CA PHE A 9 -1.91 18.36 -12.24
C PHE A 9 -2.18 17.98 -13.70
N ALA A 10 -1.24 17.33 -14.37
CA ALA A 10 -1.43 16.86 -15.74
C ALA A 10 -2.60 15.86 -15.87
N LEU A 11 -2.77 14.98 -14.87
CA LEU A 11 -3.88 14.03 -14.85
C LEU A 11 -5.23 14.71 -14.63
N LEU A 12 -5.30 15.68 -13.71
CA LEU A 12 -6.51 16.48 -13.47
C LEU A 12 -6.92 17.29 -14.71
N ASP A 13 -5.97 17.95 -15.37
CA ASP A 13 -6.18 18.68 -16.60
C ASP A 13 -6.64 17.75 -17.73
N TRP A 14 -6.04 16.58 -17.86
CA TRP A 14 -6.49 15.56 -18.82
C TRP A 14 -7.93 15.11 -18.54
N ALA A 15 -8.26 14.82 -17.30
CA ALA A 15 -9.60 14.40 -16.90
C ALA A 15 -10.66 15.47 -17.19
N ALA A 16 -10.33 16.76 -16.92
CA ALA A 16 -11.20 17.87 -17.22
C ALA A 16 -11.47 18.01 -18.71
N ARG A 17 -10.41 17.96 -19.56
CA ARG A 17 -10.53 18.06 -21.02
C ARG A 17 -11.31 16.92 -21.65
N HIS A 18 -11.18 15.70 -21.12
CA HIS A 18 -11.82 14.51 -21.66
C HIS A 18 -13.14 14.16 -20.93
N GLN A 19 -13.59 14.99 -20.00
CA GLN A 19 -14.77 14.74 -19.16
C GLN A 19 -14.72 13.36 -18.45
N ALA A 20 -13.51 12.91 -18.13
CA ALA A 20 -13.26 11.62 -17.49
C ALA A 20 -13.36 11.74 -15.96
N TRP A 21 -13.67 10.65 -15.29
CA TRP A 21 -13.60 10.52 -13.84
C TRP A 21 -12.29 9.86 -13.44
N ILE A 22 -11.72 10.30 -12.32
CA ILE A 22 -10.56 9.68 -11.69
C ILE A 22 -11.04 8.94 -10.45
N LEU A 23 -10.69 7.66 -10.32
CA LEU A 23 -10.86 6.90 -9.09
C LEU A 23 -9.52 6.92 -8.36
N GLU A 24 -9.45 7.66 -7.24
CA GLU A 24 -8.28 7.71 -6.36
C GLU A 24 -8.46 6.70 -5.24
N ASP A 25 -7.76 5.56 -5.32
CA ASP A 25 -7.74 4.53 -4.28
C ASP A 25 -6.56 4.79 -3.35
N ASP A 26 -6.86 5.35 -2.18
CA ASP A 26 -5.89 5.71 -1.16
C ASP A 26 -6.01 4.78 0.06
N TYR A 27 -5.21 3.74 0.09
CA TYR A 27 -5.29 2.72 1.13
C TYR A 27 -4.13 2.74 2.15
N ASP A 28 -3.04 3.48 1.91
CA ASP A 28 -1.86 3.48 2.78
C ASP A 28 -1.07 4.81 2.85
N SER A 29 -1.63 5.92 2.37
CA SER A 29 -0.98 7.24 2.36
C SER A 29 -0.64 7.77 3.75
N GLU A 30 -1.28 7.28 4.80
CA GLU A 30 -0.94 7.58 6.19
C GLU A 30 0.48 7.12 6.57
N PHE A 31 1.04 6.11 5.87
CA PHE A 31 2.34 5.52 6.17
C PHE A 31 3.41 5.99 5.19
N ARG A 32 3.86 7.24 5.37
CA ARG A 32 5.00 7.83 4.68
C ARG A 32 6.16 8.06 5.64
N TYR A 33 7.38 7.71 5.20
CA TYR A 33 8.56 7.67 6.05
C TYR A 33 9.60 8.72 5.67
N VAL A 34 9.77 9.03 4.39
CA VAL A 34 10.88 9.84 3.88
C VAL A 34 10.43 11.23 3.41
N SER A 35 9.23 11.36 2.88
CA SER A 35 8.73 12.61 2.30
C SER A 35 7.55 13.19 3.08
N ARG A 36 7.33 14.50 2.94
CA ARG A 36 6.10 15.14 3.43
C ARG A 36 4.87 14.52 2.78
N PRO A 37 3.74 14.43 3.49
CA PRO A 37 2.48 14.00 2.89
C PRO A 37 2.19 14.85 1.65
N VAL A 38 1.89 14.20 0.54
CA VAL A 38 1.37 14.87 -0.66
C VAL A 38 -0.14 14.84 -0.54
N GLY A 39 -0.81 15.96 -0.76
CA GLY A 39 -2.27 16.04 -0.77
C GLY A 39 -2.87 15.04 -1.77
N SER A 40 -4.08 14.55 -1.49
CA SER A 40 -4.83 13.71 -2.43
C SER A 40 -5.09 14.45 -3.75
N LEU A 41 -5.34 13.72 -4.83
CA LEU A 41 -5.84 14.33 -6.08
C LEU A 41 -7.16 15.05 -5.81
N GLN A 42 -8.04 14.43 -5.03
CA GLN A 42 -9.33 15.01 -4.64
C GLN A 42 -9.15 16.35 -3.91
N GLY A 43 -8.16 16.47 -3.02
CA GLY A 43 -7.92 17.71 -2.26
C GLY A 43 -7.37 18.87 -3.09
N ILE A 44 -6.86 18.63 -4.30
CA ILE A 44 -6.36 19.64 -5.24
C ILE A 44 -7.20 19.75 -6.50
N ASP A 45 -8.28 18.97 -6.61
CA ASP A 45 -9.20 18.97 -7.74
C ASP A 45 -10.19 20.12 -7.65
N ALA A 46 -10.06 21.10 -8.54
CA ALA A 46 -11.00 22.20 -8.67
C ALA A 46 -12.18 21.93 -9.62
N GLY A 47 -12.17 20.76 -10.29
CA GLY A 47 -13.12 20.41 -11.34
C GLY A 47 -14.14 19.34 -10.97
N ASP A 48 -14.18 18.91 -9.70
CA ASP A 48 -15.08 17.84 -9.20
C ASP A 48 -15.02 16.55 -10.06
N ARG A 49 -13.80 16.13 -10.44
CA ARG A 49 -13.58 14.95 -11.29
C ARG A 49 -13.00 13.76 -10.54
N VAL A 50 -12.64 13.90 -9.26
CA VAL A 50 -12.00 12.86 -8.48
C VAL A 50 -12.99 12.23 -7.50
N ILE A 51 -13.18 10.93 -7.62
CA ILE A 51 -13.86 10.08 -6.62
C ILE A 51 -12.75 9.50 -5.74
N TYR A 52 -12.67 9.97 -4.49
CA TYR A 52 -11.66 9.50 -3.55
C TYR A 52 -12.19 8.33 -2.70
N MET A 53 -11.42 7.29 -2.58
CA MET A 53 -11.73 6.12 -1.76
C MET A 53 -10.64 5.93 -0.70
N GLY A 54 -11.04 5.82 0.55
CA GLY A 54 -10.16 5.55 1.67
C GLY A 54 -10.62 4.36 2.50
N THR A 55 -9.69 3.77 3.25
CA THR A 55 -10.00 2.62 4.12
C THR A 55 -9.33 2.73 5.48
N PHE A 56 -10.03 2.29 6.53
CA PHE A 56 -9.46 2.13 7.86
C PHE A 56 -8.79 0.76 8.08
N SER A 57 -8.93 -0.16 7.12
CA SER A 57 -8.41 -1.52 7.26
C SER A 57 -6.88 -1.59 7.34
N LYS A 58 -6.16 -0.66 6.73
CA LYS A 58 -4.69 -0.59 6.82
C LYS A 58 -4.23 0.28 7.98
N ALA A 59 -4.98 1.35 8.25
CA ALA A 59 -4.66 2.29 9.33
C ALA A 59 -4.95 1.71 10.73
N LEU A 60 -5.94 0.82 10.86
CA LEU A 60 -6.32 0.14 12.12
C LEU A 60 -5.98 -1.35 12.06
N PHE A 61 -6.90 -2.15 11.55
CA PHE A 61 -6.74 -3.59 11.38
C PHE A 61 -7.69 -4.13 10.30
N PRO A 62 -7.32 -5.20 9.59
CA PRO A 62 -8.09 -5.67 8.42
C PRO A 62 -9.55 -6.04 8.72
N ALA A 63 -9.85 -6.54 9.93
CA ALA A 63 -11.19 -6.98 10.31
C ALA A 63 -12.17 -5.83 10.59
N VAL A 64 -11.73 -4.56 10.66
CA VAL A 64 -12.63 -3.41 10.85
C VAL A 64 -13.60 -3.23 9.68
N ARG A 65 -13.19 -3.58 8.48
CA ARG A 65 -13.99 -3.58 7.24
C ARG A 65 -14.81 -2.30 6.99
N VAL A 66 -14.24 -1.16 7.35
CA VAL A 66 -14.84 0.17 7.11
C VAL A 66 -13.98 0.93 6.12
N GLY A 67 -14.59 1.39 5.06
CA GLY A 67 -14.04 2.33 4.09
C GLY A 67 -14.98 3.53 3.93
N TYR A 68 -14.52 4.53 3.21
CA TYR A 68 -15.31 5.71 2.89
C TYR A 68 -15.00 6.18 1.47
N VAL A 69 -15.97 6.87 0.88
CA VAL A 69 -15.86 7.44 -0.45
C VAL A 69 -16.23 8.91 -0.38
N VAL A 70 -15.41 9.77 -0.95
CA VAL A 70 -15.75 11.19 -1.19
C VAL A 70 -16.22 11.28 -2.63
N VAL A 71 -17.52 11.49 -2.79
CA VAL A 71 -18.18 11.50 -4.09
C VAL A 71 -18.36 12.96 -4.55
N PRO A 72 -17.95 13.33 -5.77
CA PRO A 72 -18.19 14.66 -6.32
C PRO A 72 -19.68 14.99 -6.42
N PRO A 73 -20.09 16.27 -6.18
CA PRO A 73 -21.49 16.68 -6.19
C PRO A 73 -22.31 16.23 -7.42
N PRO A 74 -21.77 16.28 -8.64
CA PRO A 74 -22.51 15.83 -9.84
C PRO A 74 -22.93 14.36 -9.83
N LEU A 75 -22.29 13.53 -8.99
CA LEU A 75 -22.55 12.10 -8.89
C LEU A 75 -23.41 11.70 -7.68
N TRP A 76 -23.70 12.59 -6.74
CA TRP A 76 -24.33 12.23 -5.46
C TRP A 76 -25.63 11.45 -5.63
N THR A 77 -26.56 11.97 -6.39
CA THR A 77 -27.87 11.32 -6.56
C THR A 77 -27.74 9.91 -7.13
N ARG A 78 -27.00 9.77 -8.24
CA ARG A 78 -26.79 8.48 -8.90
C ARG A 78 -26.02 7.48 -8.00
N PHE A 79 -25.04 7.98 -7.23
CA PHE A 79 -24.28 7.16 -6.31
C PHE A 79 -25.18 6.63 -5.18
N LEU A 80 -26.03 7.48 -4.60
CA LEU A 80 -26.95 7.07 -3.54
C LEU A 80 -28.01 6.09 -4.04
N GLU A 81 -28.58 6.31 -5.22
CA GLU A 81 -29.53 5.39 -5.87
C GLU A 81 -28.90 4.01 -6.12
N SER A 82 -27.69 4.00 -6.69
CA SER A 82 -26.95 2.77 -6.94
C SER A 82 -26.63 2.03 -5.64
N ARG A 83 -26.17 2.76 -4.63
CA ARG A 83 -25.85 2.18 -3.33
C ARG A 83 -27.10 1.55 -2.67
N PHE A 84 -28.23 2.20 -2.75
CA PHE A 84 -29.49 1.67 -2.20
C PHE A 84 -29.87 0.32 -2.85
N ALA A 85 -29.55 0.13 -4.14
CA ALA A 85 -29.81 -1.12 -4.84
C ALA A 85 -28.88 -2.27 -4.40
N PHE A 86 -27.65 -1.96 -3.95
CA PHE A 86 -26.67 -2.97 -3.52
C PHE A 86 -26.65 -3.22 -2.01
N ASP A 87 -26.83 -2.16 -1.22
CA ASP A 87 -26.64 -2.16 0.24
C ASP A 87 -27.54 -1.08 0.87
N ILE A 88 -28.69 -1.47 1.38
CA ILE A 88 -29.67 -0.53 1.95
C ILE A 88 -29.04 0.35 3.02
N PHE A 89 -28.21 -0.21 3.90
CA PHE A 89 -27.42 0.51 4.90
C PHE A 89 -26.21 -0.28 5.38
N ALA A 90 -25.13 0.42 5.66
CA ALA A 90 -23.95 -0.17 6.26
C ALA A 90 -24.10 -0.34 7.79
N PRO A 91 -23.41 -1.31 8.42
CA PRO A 91 -23.44 -1.51 9.87
C PRO A 91 -23.07 -0.24 10.64
N THR A 92 -23.96 0.28 11.46
CA THR A 92 -23.79 1.56 12.16
C THR A 92 -22.92 1.45 13.41
N LEU A 93 -22.86 0.28 14.05
CA LEU A 93 -22.10 0.07 15.30
C LEU A 93 -20.62 0.42 15.12
N TYR A 94 -19.97 -0.16 14.13
CA TYR A 94 -18.55 0.12 13.85
C TYR A 94 -18.32 1.58 13.42
N GLN A 95 -19.24 2.16 12.67
CA GLN A 95 -19.14 3.55 12.24
C GLN A 95 -19.21 4.52 13.43
N ARG A 96 -20.12 4.30 14.38
CA ARG A 96 -20.23 5.12 15.60
C ARG A 96 -18.99 5.00 16.48
N SER A 97 -18.50 3.78 16.70
CA SER A 97 -17.27 3.54 17.47
C SER A 97 -16.06 4.22 16.82
N LEU A 98 -15.95 4.13 15.49
CA LEU A 98 -14.90 4.78 14.75
C LEU A 98 -15.01 6.30 14.78
N ALA A 99 -16.21 6.85 14.67
CA ALA A 99 -16.44 8.29 14.77
C ALA A 99 -15.99 8.83 16.14
N GLU A 100 -16.30 8.14 17.23
CA GLU A 100 -15.85 8.51 18.57
C GLU A 100 -14.31 8.40 18.70
N PHE A 101 -13.72 7.35 18.15
CA PHE A 101 -12.27 7.15 18.12
C PHE A 101 -11.52 8.25 17.36
N LEU A 102 -12.11 8.74 16.26
CA LEU A 102 -11.61 9.88 15.50
C LEU A 102 -11.77 11.19 16.29
N LYS A 103 -12.98 11.46 16.80
CA LYS A 103 -13.35 12.70 17.49
C LYS A 103 -12.53 12.94 18.74
N THR A 104 -12.25 11.90 19.52
CA THR A 104 -11.46 11.96 20.75
C THR A 104 -9.96 12.02 20.52
N GLY A 105 -9.49 12.01 19.27
CA GLY A 105 -8.08 12.08 18.90
C GLY A 105 -7.29 10.78 19.13
N HIS A 106 -7.95 9.70 19.49
CA HIS A 106 -7.31 8.38 19.67
C HIS A 106 -6.75 7.85 18.36
N PHE A 107 -7.44 8.05 17.24
CA PHE A 107 -6.97 7.66 15.91
C PHE A 107 -5.66 8.36 15.53
N ALA A 108 -5.59 9.69 15.71
CA ALA A 108 -4.38 10.44 15.41
C ALA A 108 -3.17 9.99 16.27
N ARG A 109 -3.41 9.64 17.54
CA ARG A 109 -2.39 9.10 18.46
C ARG A 109 -1.96 7.71 18.00
N HIS A 110 -2.90 6.86 17.61
CA HIS A 110 -2.63 5.54 17.05
C HIS A 110 -1.77 5.63 15.79
N LEU A 111 -2.13 6.48 14.81
CA LEU A 111 -1.35 6.66 13.58
C LEU A 111 0.10 7.09 13.87
N ARG A 112 0.30 8.05 14.79
CA ARG A 112 1.68 8.47 15.15
C ARG A 112 2.50 7.30 15.69
N ARG A 113 1.92 6.50 16.60
CA ARG A 113 2.59 5.31 17.13
C ARG A 113 2.88 4.27 16.06
N MET A 114 1.94 4.02 15.16
CA MET A 114 2.11 3.04 14.09
C MET A 114 3.14 3.49 13.05
N ARG A 115 3.20 4.79 12.72
CA ARG A 115 4.26 5.32 11.84
C ARG A 115 5.66 5.05 12.40
N SER A 116 5.87 5.31 13.69
CA SER A 116 7.16 5.04 14.34
C SER A 116 7.50 3.54 14.32
N ALA A 117 6.53 2.68 14.67
CA ALA A 117 6.74 1.24 14.67
C ALA A 117 7.00 0.67 13.27
N TYR A 118 6.29 1.17 12.26
CA TYR A 118 6.50 0.73 10.88
C TYR A 118 7.80 1.28 10.28
N LEU A 119 8.21 2.48 10.64
CA LEU A 119 9.53 3.01 10.26
C LEU A 119 10.65 2.12 10.80
N GLU A 120 10.59 1.75 12.08
CA GLU A 120 11.57 0.85 12.69
C GLU A 120 11.63 -0.51 11.98
N ARG A 121 10.47 -1.09 11.67
CA ARG A 121 10.36 -2.37 10.96
C ARG A 121 10.89 -2.28 9.53
N ARG A 122 10.51 -1.23 8.81
CA ARG A 122 11.02 -0.94 7.47
C ARG A 122 12.55 -0.88 7.49
N ASP A 123 13.11 -0.09 8.39
CA ASP A 123 14.56 0.09 8.47
C ASP A 123 15.27 -1.21 8.87
N ALA A 124 14.66 -2.03 9.71
CA ALA A 124 15.18 -3.36 10.02
C ALA A 124 15.18 -4.28 8.78
N LEU A 125 14.10 -4.25 7.98
CA LEU A 125 14.03 -4.99 6.72
C LEU A 125 15.11 -4.52 5.74
N LEU A 126 15.25 -3.19 5.53
CA LEU A 126 16.24 -2.63 4.60
C LEU A 126 17.67 -2.97 5.00
N ARG A 127 18.03 -2.79 6.28
CA ARG A 127 19.36 -3.19 6.79
C ARG A 127 19.60 -4.69 6.65
N GLY A 128 18.56 -5.51 6.85
CA GLY A 128 18.67 -6.95 6.66
C GLY A 128 18.87 -7.35 5.20
N LEU A 129 18.17 -6.71 4.27
CA LEU A 129 18.35 -6.91 2.83
C LEU A 129 19.75 -6.52 2.38
N ASP A 130 20.24 -5.35 2.77
CA ASP A 130 21.60 -4.90 2.48
C ASP A 130 22.64 -5.90 2.98
N ARG A 131 22.52 -6.34 4.23
CA ARG A 131 23.45 -7.26 4.86
C ARG A 131 23.46 -8.67 4.29
N HIS A 132 22.28 -9.21 3.98
CA HIS A 132 22.14 -10.65 3.66
C HIS A 132 21.87 -10.93 2.19
N CYS A 133 21.33 -9.96 1.44
CA CYS A 133 21.01 -10.14 0.03
C CYS A 133 21.94 -9.33 -0.89
N GLY A 134 22.51 -8.20 -0.41
CA GLY A 134 23.53 -7.42 -1.10
C GLY A 134 23.20 -7.17 -2.57
N ASP A 135 24.08 -7.63 -3.45
CA ASP A 135 23.99 -7.52 -4.91
C ASP A 135 22.98 -8.48 -5.58
N LEU A 136 22.35 -9.34 -4.81
CA LEU A 136 21.35 -10.29 -5.33
C LEU A 136 19.96 -9.66 -5.53
N VAL A 137 19.72 -8.50 -4.90
CA VAL A 137 18.44 -7.78 -5.01
C VAL A 137 18.68 -6.27 -5.13
N GLU A 138 17.78 -5.60 -5.87
CA GLU A 138 17.68 -4.16 -5.94
C GLU A 138 16.41 -3.70 -5.22
N VAL A 139 16.52 -2.80 -4.23
CA VAL A 139 15.41 -2.34 -3.43
C VAL A 139 14.68 -1.19 -4.09
N HIS A 140 13.36 -1.31 -4.23
CA HIS A 140 12.48 -0.28 -4.79
C HIS A 140 11.32 0.05 -3.86
N ASN A 141 10.72 1.24 -4.01
CA ASN A 141 9.47 1.67 -3.35
C ASN A 141 9.48 1.54 -1.83
N SER A 142 10.56 1.97 -1.19
CA SER A 142 10.70 1.89 0.26
C SER A 142 10.23 3.13 1.04
N ASP A 143 9.77 4.19 0.36
CA ASP A 143 9.52 5.50 0.98
C ASP A 143 8.15 5.62 1.67
N ALA A 144 7.22 4.75 1.31
CA ALA A 144 5.85 4.75 1.82
C ALA A 144 5.23 3.35 1.77
N GLY A 145 4.08 3.19 2.42
CA GLY A 145 3.31 1.94 2.47
C GLY A 145 3.83 0.94 3.48
N LEU A 146 3.36 -0.29 3.38
CA LEU A 146 3.66 -1.40 4.31
C LEU A 146 4.47 -2.53 3.65
N HIS A 147 4.97 -2.28 2.44
CA HIS A 147 5.71 -3.24 1.61
C HIS A 147 6.94 -2.59 1.01
N VAL A 148 7.96 -3.40 0.81
CA VAL A 148 9.14 -3.08 0.01
C VAL A 148 9.13 -3.99 -1.21
N THR A 149 9.37 -3.43 -2.38
CA THR A 149 9.59 -4.21 -3.60
C THR A 149 11.08 -4.43 -3.77
N VAL A 150 11.50 -5.67 -3.96
CA VAL A 150 12.85 -6.03 -4.35
C VAL A 150 12.84 -6.66 -5.73
N LEU A 151 13.69 -6.18 -6.63
CA LEU A 151 13.94 -6.83 -7.91
C LEU A 151 15.04 -7.86 -7.72
N LEU A 152 14.85 -9.03 -8.30
CA LEU A 152 15.82 -10.11 -8.26
C LEU A 152 16.88 -9.92 -9.33
N ARG A 153 18.09 -10.41 -9.06
CA ARG A 153 19.16 -10.51 -10.04
C ARG A 153 18.71 -11.33 -11.24
N GLU A 154 19.25 -11.03 -12.40
CA GLU A 154 19.00 -11.75 -13.64
C GLU A 154 19.26 -13.25 -13.51
N GLY A 155 18.39 -14.06 -14.10
CA GLY A 155 18.45 -15.52 -14.03
C GLY A 155 17.69 -16.15 -12.86
N LEU A 156 17.10 -15.38 -11.94
CA LEU A 156 16.25 -15.87 -10.86
C LEU A 156 14.76 -15.73 -11.22
N ASP A 157 14.00 -16.80 -11.03
CA ASP A 157 12.53 -16.82 -11.16
C ASP A 157 11.87 -16.50 -9.82
N ASP A 158 11.00 -15.48 -9.77
CA ASP A 158 10.39 -15.03 -8.52
C ASP A 158 9.32 -15.99 -7.98
N GLN A 159 8.68 -16.76 -8.84
CA GLN A 159 7.72 -17.81 -8.43
C GLN A 159 8.47 -18.95 -7.70
N GLU A 160 9.60 -19.37 -8.26
CA GLU A 160 10.42 -20.40 -7.65
C GLU A 160 11.02 -19.93 -6.32
N VAL A 161 11.57 -18.70 -6.28
CA VAL A 161 12.10 -18.11 -5.04
C VAL A 161 11.00 -18.01 -3.98
N ALA A 162 9.80 -17.53 -4.32
CA ALA A 162 8.68 -17.47 -3.39
C ALA A 162 8.24 -18.86 -2.89
N ALA A 163 8.22 -19.86 -3.75
CA ALA A 163 7.92 -21.24 -3.36
C ALA A 163 8.95 -21.81 -2.37
N ARG A 164 10.25 -21.55 -2.60
CA ARG A 164 11.34 -21.96 -1.69
C ARG A 164 11.23 -21.25 -0.34
N LEU A 165 10.92 -19.95 -0.32
CA LEU A 165 10.66 -19.21 0.90
C LEU A 165 9.47 -19.79 1.66
N GLY A 166 8.39 -20.13 0.95
CA GLY A 166 7.20 -20.76 1.54
C GLY A 166 7.54 -22.08 2.28
N ARG A 167 8.40 -22.92 1.71
CA ARG A 167 8.88 -24.14 2.36
C ARG A 167 9.69 -23.88 3.64
N ARG A 168 10.24 -22.66 3.79
CA ARG A 168 10.95 -22.20 5.00
C ARG A 168 10.10 -21.35 5.93
N GLY A 169 8.78 -21.33 5.72
CA GLY A 169 7.82 -20.60 6.57
C GLY A 169 7.78 -19.07 6.33
N LEU A 170 8.29 -18.59 5.20
CA LEU A 170 8.25 -17.20 4.82
C LEU A 170 7.32 -16.96 3.62
N ALA A 171 6.39 -16.02 3.77
CA ALA A 171 5.52 -15.60 2.68
C ALA A 171 6.12 -14.38 1.97
N ALA A 172 6.29 -14.47 0.65
CA ALA A 172 6.61 -13.35 -0.22
C ALA A 172 5.69 -13.42 -1.45
N VAL A 173 5.30 -12.28 -1.98
CA VAL A 173 4.45 -12.24 -3.18
C VAL A 173 5.34 -12.02 -4.39
N PRO A 174 5.34 -12.93 -5.39
CA PRO A 174 6.05 -12.73 -6.64
C PRO A 174 5.58 -11.47 -7.37
N LEU A 175 6.52 -10.66 -7.85
CA LEU A 175 6.20 -9.46 -8.62
C LEU A 175 5.55 -9.82 -9.96
N SER A 176 5.90 -10.98 -10.52
CA SER A 176 5.31 -11.52 -11.74
C SER A 176 3.78 -11.64 -11.66
N ASN A 177 3.20 -11.88 -10.48
CA ASN A 177 1.75 -11.92 -10.25
C ASN A 177 1.05 -10.57 -10.47
N CYS A 178 1.80 -9.47 -10.50
CA CYS A 178 1.26 -8.12 -10.70
C CYS A 178 1.24 -7.70 -12.18
N TYR A 179 1.75 -8.54 -13.09
CA TYR A 179 1.74 -8.25 -14.52
C TYR A 179 0.47 -8.77 -15.19
N VAL A 180 -0.12 -7.92 -16.02
CA VAL A 180 -1.10 -8.32 -17.01
C VAL A 180 -0.38 -8.38 -18.36
N GLY A 181 0.00 -9.60 -18.80
CA GLY A 181 0.80 -9.80 -20.00
C GLY A 181 2.24 -10.24 -19.71
N PRO A 182 3.21 -10.04 -20.62
CA PRO A 182 4.57 -10.54 -20.45
C PRO A 182 5.25 -9.96 -19.23
N VAL A 183 5.86 -10.80 -18.41
CA VAL A 183 6.66 -10.41 -17.25
C VAL A 183 7.93 -9.70 -17.72
N ARG A 184 8.17 -8.48 -17.24
CA ARG A 184 9.34 -7.67 -17.65
C ARG A 184 10.46 -7.73 -16.61
N ARG A 185 10.14 -7.95 -15.35
CA ARG A 185 11.10 -8.01 -14.24
C ARG A 185 10.64 -9.04 -13.23
N GLN A 186 11.59 -9.78 -12.71
CA GLN A 186 11.41 -10.70 -11.60
C GLN A 186 11.63 -9.98 -10.27
N GLY A 187 10.85 -10.27 -9.25
CA GLY A 187 10.96 -9.58 -7.98
C GLY A 187 10.03 -10.12 -6.90
N LEU A 188 10.12 -9.55 -5.72
CA LEU A 188 9.26 -9.92 -4.59
C LEU A 188 8.68 -8.68 -3.92
N LEU A 189 7.43 -8.75 -3.48
CA LEU A 189 6.84 -7.78 -2.57
C LEU A 189 6.97 -8.35 -1.14
N LEU A 190 7.69 -7.62 -0.30
CA LEU A 190 8.00 -8.00 1.08
C LEU A 190 7.24 -7.11 2.06
N GLY A 191 6.26 -7.67 2.77
CA GLY A 191 5.51 -6.98 3.80
C GLY A 191 6.27 -6.91 5.13
N PHE A 192 6.29 -5.74 5.79
CA PHE A 192 6.93 -5.58 7.09
C PHE A 192 5.96 -5.19 8.22
N GLY A 193 4.70 -4.95 7.91
CA GLY A 193 3.72 -4.47 8.87
C GLY A 193 3.42 -5.42 10.04
N CYS A 194 3.53 -6.74 9.85
CA CYS A 194 3.13 -7.75 10.82
C CYS A 194 4.29 -8.34 11.64
N ALA A 195 5.56 -8.09 11.27
CA ALA A 195 6.70 -8.74 11.90
C ALA A 195 7.50 -7.79 12.79
N GLN A 196 8.02 -8.31 13.90
CA GLN A 196 8.97 -7.59 14.76
C GLN A 196 10.33 -7.46 14.05
N PRO A 197 11.15 -6.41 14.37
CA PRO A 197 12.45 -6.18 13.74
C PRO A 197 13.38 -7.40 13.72
N GLN A 198 13.44 -8.17 14.82
CA GLN A 198 14.28 -9.37 14.92
C GLN A 198 13.84 -10.47 13.93
N ARG A 199 12.52 -10.63 13.73
CA ARG A 199 11.98 -11.59 12.76
C ARG A 199 12.27 -11.16 11.33
N LEU A 200 12.21 -9.86 11.03
CA LEU A 200 12.55 -9.32 9.71
C LEU A 200 14.03 -9.57 9.39
N HIS A 201 14.92 -9.37 10.36
CA HIS A 201 16.34 -9.69 10.18
C HIS A 201 16.59 -11.18 9.93
N ALA A 202 15.91 -12.07 10.67
CA ALA A 202 16.00 -13.51 10.42
C ALA A 202 15.44 -13.91 9.04
N ALA A 203 14.32 -13.29 8.63
CA ALA A 203 13.70 -13.52 7.32
C ALA A 203 14.62 -13.11 6.16
N THR A 204 15.30 -11.98 6.27
CA THR A 204 16.26 -11.54 5.22
C THR A 204 17.47 -12.45 5.10
N ARG A 205 17.92 -13.08 6.19
CA ARG A 205 18.97 -14.11 6.13
C ARG A 205 18.50 -15.31 5.34
N ILE A 206 17.30 -15.82 5.66
CA ILE A 206 16.70 -16.96 4.92
C ILE A 206 16.52 -16.61 3.44
N LEU A 207 16.09 -15.40 3.12
CA LEU A 207 15.99 -14.92 1.73
C LEU A 207 17.36 -14.94 1.06
N GLY A 208 18.39 -14.42 1.70
CA GLY A 208 19.75 -14.43 1.16
C GLY A 208 20.28 -15.86 0.91
N ASP A 209 19.98 -16.80 1.80
CA ASP A 209 20.35 -18.20 1.63
C ASP A 209 19.63 -18.80 0.40
N VAL A 210 18.30 -18.58 0.28
CA VAL A 210 17.51 -19.06 -0.86
C VAL A 210 18.01 -18.50 -2.19
N LEU A 211 18.38 -17.21 -2.22
CA LEU A 211 18.87 -16.58 -3.45
C LEU A 211 20.27 -17.08 -3.89
N ARG A 212 21.08 -17.60 -2.97
CA ARG A 212 22.42 -18.17 -3.28
C ARG A 212 22.37 -19.64 -3.65
N GLU A 213 21.30 -20.36 -3.29
CA GLU A 213 21.13 -21.75 -3.70
C GLU A 213 20.98 -21.82 -5.22
N ARG A 214 21.92 -22.46 -5.87
CA ARG A 214 21.83 -22.72 -7.32
C ARG A 214 20.60 -23.57 -7.62
N VAL A 215 19.92 -23.23 -8.70
CA VAL A 215 18.89 -24.06 -9.32
C VAL A 215 19.51 -25.32 -9.88
#